data_a013a1dab09bea7515b9b847cb6d945d
#
_entry.id   a013a1dab09bea7515b9b847cb6d945d
#
_cell.length_a   1.000
_cell.length_b   1.000
_cell.length_c   1.000
_cell.angle_alpha   90.00
_cell.angle_beta   90.00
_cell.angle_gamma   90.00
#
_symmetry.space_group_name_H-M   'P 1'
#
loop_
_entity.id
_entity.type
_entity.pdbx_description
1 polymer ?
#
loop_
_entity_poly.entity_id
_entity_poly.type
_entity_poly.pdbx_seq_one_letter_code
_entity_poly.pdbx_strand_id
1 'polypeptide(L)'
;MRIRLLFVVSLSLVFLVGSVSAGETTSVETVVGLPLTGQKAVDFLRAAEVTSKPEDFDDLAITSPRRMELSDGGRTLRAIFKDENTMHRGTFRYGDGREVPMVTDSYKHEIAAFELDLMLDLGIVAPCVERKLYKRKGSLCLWVEDTITEAERKEKGIDPPDRRLWNEQMYTVRLFQQLISDQDFSNIRNIVIDGNFKVYKIDSSMAFYSESRLIDQLDAPTYSRRFLTALKALDREQAEERLKPWLLKPQIKSLWARRGKILERADKLVAEHGESAVLY
;
A
#
# COMPACT_ATOMS: atom_id res chain seq x y z
N MET A 1 -60.31 34.39 -74.22
CA MET A 1 -58.95 34.31 -73.67
C MET A 1 -59.12 34.23 -72.14
N ARG A 2 -59.02 32.99 -71.58
CA ARG A 2 -59.33 32.74 -70.18
C ARG A 2 -58.00 32.53 -69.46
N ILE A 3 -57.70 33.43 -68.56
CA ILE A 3 -56.54 33.38 -67.68
C ILE A 3 -56.88 32.47 -66.50
N ARG A 4 -56.12 31.37 -66.32
CA ARG A 4 -56.21 30.52 -65.16
C ARG A 4 -55.22 31.00 -64.10
N LEU A 5 -55.78 31.38 -62.97
CA LEU A 5 -54.98 31.73 -61.76
C LEU A 5 -54.56 30.40 -61.03
N LEU A 6 -53.26 30.16 -60.90
CA LEU A 6 -52.77 29.06 -60.11
C LEU A 6 -52.54 29.55 -58.66
N PHE A 7 -53.27 28.96 -57.72
CA PHE A 7 -52.99 29.08 -56.31
C PHE A 7 -51.83 28.17 -55.89
N VAL A 8 -50.75 28.72 -55.48
CA VAL A 8 -49.70 27.98 -54.84
C VAL A 8 -49.95 27.96 -53.33
N VAL A 9 -50.30 26.77 -52.80
CA VAL A 9 -50.43 26.55 -51.35
C VAL A 9 -49.04 26.21 -50.81
N SER A 10 -48.45 27.10 -50.04
CA SER A 10 -47.19 26.89 -49.33
C SER A 10 -47.49 26.11 -48.05
N LEU A 11 -47.03 24.87 -48.02
CA LEU A 11 -47.07 24.01 -46.84
C LEU A 11 -45.81 24.27 -45.97
N SER A 12 -45.95 25.05 -44.91
CA SER A 12 -44.85 25.28 -43.95
C SER A 12 -44.71 24.06 -43.05
N LEU A 13 -43.68 23.27 -43.25
CA LEU A 13 -43.30 22.17 -42.41
C LEU A 13 -42.52 22.73 -41.19
N VAL A 14 -43.16 22.74 -40.02
CA VAL A 14 -42.51 23.09 -38.75
C VAL A 14 -41.73 21.86 -38.27
N PHE A 15 -40.38 21.93 -38.36
CA PHE A 15 -39.52 20.96 -37.71
C PHE A 15 -39.43 21.31 -36.22
N LEU A 16 -40.07 20.48 -35.39
CA LEU A 16 -39.76 20.44 -33.95
C LEU A 16 -38.37 19.78 -33.82
N VAL A 17 -37.35 20.60 -33.59
CA VAL A 17 -36.05 20.12 -33.12
C VAL A 17 -36.18 19.74 -31.66
N GLY A 18 -36.43 18.47 -31.38
CA GLY A 18 -36.27 17.92 -30.05
C GLY A 18 -34.78 17.96 -29.66
N SER A 19 -34.44 18.81 -28.70
CA SER A 19 -33.12 18.77 -28.04
C SER A 19 -32.98 17.44 -27.33
N VAL A 20 -32.25 16.50 -27.93
CA VAL A 20 -31.71 15.32 -27.20
C VAL A 20 -30.64 15.87 -26.28
N SER A 21 -30.98 15.92 -24.98
CA SER A 21 -29.98 16.10 -23.93
C SER A 21 -28.97 14.95 -24.02
N ALA A 22 -27.76 15.28 -24.48
CA ALA A 22 -26.65 14.37 -24.38
C ALA A 22 -26.44 14.08 -22.88
N GLY A 23 -26.78 12.87 -22.45
CA GLY A 23 -26.42 12.39 -21.14
C GLY A 23 -24.90 12.50 -21.03
N GLU A 24 -24.41 13.28 -20.08
CA GLU A 24 -23.01 13.26 -19.69
C GLU A 24 -22.69 11.82 -19.32
N THR A 25 -22.00 11.12 -20.19
CA THR A 25 -21.25 9.92 -19.86
C THR A 25 -20.14 10.40 -18.94
N THR A 26 -20.40 10.39 -17.64
CA THR A 26 -19.35 10.45 -16.64
C THR A 26 -18.44 9.26 -16.90
N SER A 27 -17.31 9.53 -17.57
CA SER A 27 -16.20 8.60 -17.64
C SER A 27 -15.83 8.29 -16.20
N VAL A 28 -16.08 7.08 -15.75
CA VAL A 28 -15.58 6.58 -14.46
C VAL A 28 -14.06 6.57 -14.64
N GLU A 29 -13.40 7.58 -14.10
CA GLU A 29 -11.95 7.66 -14.09
C GLU A 29 -11.44 6.46 -13.29
N THR A 30 -10.80 5.49 -13.96
CA THR A 30 -10.27 4.30 -13.32
C THR A 30 -9.16 4.74 -12.39
N VAL A 31 -9.37 4.62 -11.08
CA VAL A 31 -8.37 4.95 -10.08
C VAL A 31 -7.24 3.91 -10.16
N VAL A 32 -6.01 4.37 -10.31
CA VAL A 32 -4.80 3.54 -10.33
C VAL A 32 -3.99 3.81 -9.06
N GLY A 33 -3.62 2.76 -8.35
CA GLY A 33 -2.83 2.86 -7.13
C GLY A 33 -3.65 3.29 -5.91
N LEU A 34 -3.09 4.13 -5.05
CA LEU A 34 -3.76 4.63 -3.85
C LEU A 34 -4.68 5.82 -4.18
N PRO A 35 -6.00 5.68 -3.98
CA PRO A 35 -6.96 6.76 -4.26
C PRO A 35 -6.82 7.96 -3.31
N LEU A 36 -6.28 7.74 -2.12
CA LEU A 36 -5.96 8.76 -1.11
C LEU A 36 -4.63 8.43 -0.43
N THR A 37 -3.89 9.47 -0.03
CA THR A 37 -2.61 9.35 0.67
C THR A 37 -2.53 10.28 1.87
N GLY A 38 -1.57 10.05 2.75
CA GLY A 38 -1.28 10.90 3.91
C GLY A 38 -2.49 11.10 4.83
N GLN A 39 -2.63 12.30 5.38
CA GLN A 39 -3.69 12.63 6.35
C GLN A 39 -5.10 12.49 5.77
N LYS A 40 -5.30 12.81 4.48
CA LYS A 40 -6.61 12.65 3.82
C LYS A 40 -7.10 11.20 3.82
N ALA A 41 -6.20 10.25 3.62
CA ALA A 41 -6.53 8.83 3.70
C ALA A 41 -6.87 8.41 5.14
N VAL A 42 -6.12 8.89 6.14
CA VAL A 42 -6.37 8.64 7.56
C VAL A 42 -7.75 9.15 7.97
N ASP A 43 -8.09 10.40 7.59
CA ASP A 43 -9.37 11.02 7.92
C ASP A 43 -10.53 10.27 7.27
N PHE A 44 -10.40 9.89 6.00
CA PHE A 44 -11.38 9.07 5.30
C PHE A 44 -11.58 7.71 6.00
N LEU A 45 -10.51 6.96 6.24
CA LEU A 45 -10.58 5.64 6.89
C LEU A 45 -11.20 5.70 8.29
N ARG A 46 -11.03 6.80 9.02
CA ARG A 46 -11.61 7.00 10.35
C ARG A 46 -13.10 7.35 10.31
N ALA A 47 -13.51 8.17 9.34
CA ALA A 47 -14.85 8.77 9.31
C ALA A 47 -15.84 8.03 8.39
N ALA A 48 -15.36 7.45 7.27
CA ALA A 48 -16.23 6.85 6.26
C ALA A 48 -17.06 5.67 6.80
N GLU A 49 -18.30 5.56 6.35
CA GLU A 49 -19.21 4.49 6.71
C GLU A 49 -18.96 3.23 5.86
N VAL A 50 -19.15 2.06 6.45
CA VAL A 50 -19.13 0.79 5.72
C VAL A 50 -20.44 0.64 4.95
N THR A 51 -20.37 0.57 3.63
CA THR A 51 -21.55 0.54 2.75
C THR A 51 -21.81 -0.81 2.11
N SER A 52 -20.83 -1.72 2.11
CA SER A 52 -20.99 -3.09 1.62
C SER A 52 -20.98 -4.13 2.73
N LYS A 53 -21.48 -5.34 2.44
CA LYS A 53 -21.20 -6.48 3.31
C LYS A 53 -19.72 -6.84 3.19
N PRO A 54 -19.06 -7.22 4.32
CA PRO A 54 -17.70 -7.72 4.26
C PRO A 54 -17.65 -9.02 3.45
N GLU A 55 -16.66 -9.11 2.59
CA GLU A 55 -16.37 -10.31 1.82
C GLU A 55 -15.05 -10.89 2.31
N ASP A 56 -15.00 -12.21 2.56
CA ASP A 56 -13.73 -12.89 2.79
C ASP A 56 -12.88 -12.76 1.53
N PHE A 57 -11.64 -12.30 1.69
CA PHE A 57 -10.87 -11.85 0.54
C PHE A 57 -9.97 -12.93 -0.05
N ASP A 58 -9.46 -13.85 0.76
CA ASP A 58 -8.48 -14.84 0.29
C ASP A 58 -8.65 -16.17 1.03
N ASP A 59 -9.10 -17.20 0.31
CA ASP A 59 -9.23 -18.57 0.83
C ASP A 59 -7.87 -19.20 1.18
N LEU A 60 -6.75 -18.62 0.71
CA LEU A 60 -5.39 -19.07 0.99
C LEU A 60 -4.74 -18.31 2.16
N ALA A 61 -5.38 -17.26 2.66
CA ALA A 61 -4.85 -16.49 3.79
C ALA A 61 -4.96 -17.29 5.09
N ILE A 62 -3.90 -17.25 5.89
CA ILE A 62 -3.88 -17.86 7.25
C ILE A 62 -4.89 -17.14 8.16
N THR A 63 -5.15 -15.86 7.89
CA THR A 63 -6.14 -15.01 8.55
C THR A 63 -7.26 -14.68 7.57
N SER A 64 -8.46 -14.41 8.07
CA SER A 64 -9.63 -14.09 7.24
C SER A 64 -9.75 -12.57 7.03
N PRO A 65 -8.95 -11.95 6.13
CA PRO A 65 -9.06 -10.54 5.84
C PRO A 65 -10.40 -10.26 5.13
N ARG A 66 -11.06 -9.18 5.51
CA ARG A 66 -12.38 -8.83 4.99
C ARG A 66 -12.33 -7.59 4.14
N ARG A 67 -12.62 -7.72 2.86
CA ARG A 67 -12.76 -6.59 1.94
C ARG A 67 -14.13 -5.96 2.11
N MET A 68 -14.18 -4.63 2.01
CA MET A 68 -15.41 -3.86 2.11
C MET A 68 -15.30 -2.53 1.38
N GLU A 69 -16.44 -1.91 1.15
CA GLU A 69 -16.53 -0.55 0.63
C GLU A 69 -16.85 0.43 1.76
N LEU A 70 -16.22 1.59 1.68
CA LEU A 70 -16.39 2.71 2.60
C LEU A 70 -16.85 3.93 1.82
N SER A 71 -17.79 4.72 2.38
CA SER A 71 -18.24 5.96 1.75
C SER A 71 -18.24 7.13 2.74
N ASP A 72 -17.80 8.31 2.28
CA ASP A 72 -17.94 9.59 2.97
C ASP A 72 -19.10 10.45 2.43
N GLY A 73 -19.97 9.86 1.59
CA GLY A 73 -21.06 10.52 0.92
C GLY A 73 -20.66 11.22 -0.40
N GLY A 74 -19.39 11.49 -0.62
CA GLY A 74 -18.86 12.07 -1.86
C GLY A 74 -18.11 11.08 -2.73
N ARG A 75 -17.51 10.06 -2.12
CA ARG A 75 -16.76 9.00 -2.80
C ARG A 75 -16.97 7.67 -2.10
N THR A 76 -16.79 6.57 -2.85
CA THR A 76 -16.76 5.21 -2.30
C THR A 76 -15.43 4.58 -2.66
N LEU A 77 -14.72 4.05 -1.66
CA LEU A 77 -13.41 3.43 -1.81
C LEU A 77 -13.40 2.06 -1.16
N ARG A 78 -12.59 1.16 -1.71
CA ARG A 78 -12.38 -0.18 -1.15
C ARG A 78 -11.37 -0.13 0.01
N ALA A 79 -11.60 -0.97 0.99
CA ALA A 79 -10.71 -1.17 2.13
C ALA A 79 -10.67 -2.64 2.55
N ILE A 80 -9.63 -3.01 3.29
CA ILE A 80 -9.48 -4.34 3.88
C ILE A 80 -9.37 -4.21 5.39
N PHE A 81 -10.12 -5.05 6.10
CA PHE A 81 -10.13 -5.11 7.57
C PHE A 81 -9.50 -6.41 8.05
N LYS A 82 -8.52 -6.31 8.95
CA LYS A 82 -7.87 -7.44 9.63
C LYS A 82 -7.96 -7.24 11.14
N ASP A 83 -8.39 -8.26 11.87
CA ASP A 83 -8.53 -8.23 13.33
C ASP A 83 -7.69 -9.29 14.06
N GLU A 84 -6.78 -9.95 13.33
CA GLU A 84 -5.85 -10.91 13.94
C GLU A 84 -4.85 -10.19 14.85
N ASN A 85 -4.61 -10.78 16.01
CA ASN A 85 -3.62 -10.30 16.98
C ASN A 85 -3.15 -11.49 17.83
N THR A 86 -2.50 -12.44 17.19
CA THR A 86 -2.12 -13.73 17.76
C THR A 86 -0.61 -13.89 17.81
N MET A 87 -0.11 -14.52 18.86
CA MET A 87 1.27 -14.95 18.97
C MET A 87 1.31 -16.48 18.80
N HIS A 88 1.85 -16.92 17.68
CA HIS A 88 2.11 -18.33 17.43
C HIS A 88 3.38 -18.77 18.17
N ARG A 89 3.22 -19.65 19.15
CA ARG A 89 4.32 -20.24 19.91
C ARG A 89 4.67 -21.62 19.33
N GLY A 90 5.95 -21.89 19.25
CA GLY A 90 6.47 -23.10 18.59
C GLY A 90 6.98 -22.79 17.19
N THR A 91 7.56 -23.81 16.54
CA THR A 91 8.16 -23.64 15.21
C THR A 91 7.12 -23.25 14.17
N PHE A 92 7.26 -22.07 13.62
CA PHE A 92 6.49 -21.58 12.47
C PHE A 92 7.36 -21.72 11.22
N ARG A 93 6.83 -22.34 10.18
CA ARG A 93 7.52 -22.54 8.89
C ARG A 93 6.93 -21.62 7.84
N TYR A 94 7.78 -20.76 7.25
CA TYR A 94 7.43 -19.94 6.10
C TYR A 94 7.44 -20.73 4.79
N GLY A 95 6.81 -20.17 3.74
CA GLY A 95 6.74 -20.81 2.42
C GLY A 95 8.11 -21.03 1.74
N ASP A 96 9.13 -20.28 2.13
CA ASP A 96 10.52 -20.42 1.67
C ASP A 96 11.31 -21.48 2.48
N GLY A 97 10.68 -22.17 3.41
CA GLY A 97 11.29 -23.22 4.24
C GLY A 97 11.99 -22.71 5.51
N ARG A 98 12.09 -21.39 5.74
CA ARG A 98 12.62 -20.85 6.99
C ARG A 98 11.74 -21.22 8.16
N GLU A 99 12.36 -21.51 9.29
CA GLU A 99 11.69 -21.80 10.54
C GLU A 99 12.07 -20.79 11.61
N VAL A 100 11.08 -20.32 12.35
CA VAL A 100 11.26 -19.44 13.49
C VAL A 100 10.52 -19.98 14.71
N PRO A 101 11.05 -19.82 15.94
CA PRO A 101 10.48 -20.41 17.14
C PRO A 101 9.20 -19.70 17.61
N MET A 102 8.94 -18.52 17.13
CA MET A 102 7.78 -17.72 17.50
C MET A 102 7.51 -16.64 16.45
N VAL A 103 6.25 -16.48 16.09
CA VAL A 103 5.81 -15.42 15.18
C VAL A 103 4.60 -14.71 15.79
N THR A 104 4.59 -13.38 15.67
CA THR A 104 3.41 -12.57 16.00
C THR A 104 2.75 -12.14 14.71
N ASP A 105 1.47 -12.48 14.56
CA ASP A 105 0.60 -12.00 13.50
C ASP A 105 -0.36 -10.98 14.11
N SER A 106 -0.17 -9.70 13.78
CA SER A 106 -0.89 -8.63 14.47
C SER A 106 -1.31 -7.49 13.54
N TYR A 107 -2.60 -7.18 13.55
CA TYR A 107 -3.13 -6.00 12.86
C TYR A 107 -2.45 -4.69 13.30
N LYS A 108 -1.88 -4.65 14.51
CA LYS A 108 -1.17 -3.47 15.01
C LYS A 108 0.12 -3.21 14.24
N HIS A 109 0.75 -4.26 13.74
CA HIS A 109 1.96 -4.15 12.92
C HIS A 109 1.67 -3.49 11.56
N GLU A 110 0.49 -3.71 10.98
CA GLU A 110 0.03 -3.01 9.77
C GLU A 110 -0.01 -1.50 9.98
N ILE A 111 -0.60 -1.08 11.11
CA ILE A 111 -0.71 0.34 11.47
C ILE A 111 0.68 0.91 11.76
N ALA A 112 1.52 0.18 12.50
CA ALA A 112 2.89 0.61 12.79
C ALA A 112 3.74 0.78 11.52
N ALA A 113 3.58 -0.11 10.53
CA ALA A 113 4.26 -0.03 9.25
C ALA A 113 3.82 1.23 8.48
N PHE A 114 2.52 1.50 8.41
CA PHE A 114 2.02 2.73 7.78
C PHE A 114 2.50 4.00 8.52
N GLU A 115 2.43 4.03 9.85
CA GLU A 115 2.93 5.17 10.64
C GLU A 115 4.42 5.45 10.37
N LEU A 116 5.22 4.40 10.26
CA LEU A 116 6.64 4.52 9.94
C LEU A 116 6.87 4.98 8.49
N ASP A 117 6.12 4.43 7.53
CA ASP A 117 6.15 4.86 6.12
C ASP A 117 5.82 6.34 5.99
N LEU A 118 4.78 6.80 6.71
CA LEU A 118 4.36 8.20 6.72
C LEU A 118 5.45 9.13 7.31
N MET A 119 6.10 8.71 8.40
CA MET A 119 7.21 9.48 9.00
C MET A 119 8.45 9.53 8.09
N LEU A 120 8.68 8.50 7.30
CA LEU A 120 9.79 8.41 6.34
C LEU A 120 9.43 9.00 4.97
N ASP A 121 8.19 9.41 4.76
CA ASP A 121 7.65 9.95 3.51
C ASP A 121 7.97 9.06 2.28
N LEU A 122 7.80 7.73 2.42
CA LEU A 122 8.11 6.79 1.33
C LEU A 122 6.92 6.57 0.41
N GLY A 123 5.71 6.48 0.95
CA GLY A 123 4.47 6.25 0.22
C GLY A 123 4.40 4.88 -0.45
N ILE A 124 5.00 3.86 0.19
CA ILE A 124 5.01 2.46 -0.27
C ILE A 124 4.07 1.56 0.53
N VAL A 125 3.55 2.01 1.68
CA VAL A 125 2.59 1.26 2.50
C VAL A 125 1.21 1.87 2.37
N ALA A 126 0.20 1.01 2.18
CA ALA A 126 -1.19 1.47 2.12
C ALA A 126 -1.61 2.11 3.44
N PRO A 127 -2.34 3.26 3.41
CA PRO A 127 -2.84 3.90 4.62
C PRO A 127 -3.68 2.96 5.48
N CYS A 128 -3.37 2.89 6.77
CA CYS A 128 -4.01 2.02 7.76
C CYS A 128 -4.35 2.78 9.03
N VAL A 129 -5.53 2.48 9.61
CA VAL A 129 -5.95 3.00 10.91
C VAL A 129 -6.54 1.90 11.78
N GLU A 130 -6.56 2.08 13.10
CA GLU A 130 -7.38 1.21 13.96
C GLU A 130 -8.85 1.59 13.81
N ARG A 131 -9.70 0.60 13.55
CA ARG A 131 -11.15 0.75 13.64
C ARG A 131 -11.76 -0.39 14.47
N LYS A 132 -12.92 -0.10 15.08
CA LYS A 132 -13.74 -1.13 15.70
C LYS A 132 -14.91 -1.43 14.77
N LEU A 133 -14.86 -2.58 14.11
CA LEU A 133 -15.92 -3.08 13.24
C LEU A 133 -16.41 -4.43 13.78
N TYR A 134 -17.70 -4.68 13.69
CA TYR A 134 -18.31 -5.96 14.14
C TYR A 134 -17.92 -6.36 15.57
N LYS A 135 -17.82 -5.38 16.47
CA LYS A 135 -17.39 -5.53 17.88
C LYS A 135 -15.92 -5.90 18.08
N ARG A 136 -15.11 -6.01 17.02
CA ARG A 136 -13.68 -6.31 17.06
C ARG A 136 -12.85 -5.08 16.68
N LYS A 137 -11.71 -4.89 17.33
CA LYS A 137 -10.69 -3.93 16.92
C LYS A 137 -9.79 -4.58 15.88
N GLY A 138 -9.40 -3.81 14.88
CA GLY A 138 -8.53 -4.28 13.82
C GLY A 138 -7.94 -3.11 13.02
N SER A 139 -7.03 -3.43 12.11
CA SER A 139 -6.57 -2.51 11.08
C SER A 139 -7.61 -2.41 9.96
N LEU A 140 -7.90 -1.19 9.55
CA LEU A 140 -8.64 -0.89 8.34
C LEU A 140 -7.68 -0.17 7.39
N CYS A 141 -7.27 -0.86 6.33
CA CYS A 141 -6.30 -0.36 5.37
C CYS A 141 -6.96 -0.07 4.04
N LEU A 142 -6.57 1.05 3.42
CA LEU A 142 -7.08 1.42 2.10
C LEU A 142 -6.61 0.42 1.05
N TRP A 143 -7.52 0.06 0.13
CA TRP A 143 -7.18 -0.82 -0.97
C TRP A 143 -6.32 -0.08 -2.00
N VAL A 144 -5.31 -0.76 -2.54
CA VAL A 144 -4.53 -0.26 -3.68
C VAL A 144 -5.22 -0.74 -4.95
N GLU A 145 -5.68 0.20 -5.76
CA GLU A 145 -6.50 -0.09 -6.93
C GLU A 145 -5.65 -0.45 -8.15
N ASP A 146 -6.24 -1.22 -9.09
CA ASP A 146 -5.63 -1.60 -10.36
C ASP A 146 -4.22 -2.19 -10.19
N THR A 147 -4.13 -3.26 -9.39
CA THR A 147 -2.83 -3.88 -9.06
C THR A 147 -2.77 -5.34 -9.47
N ILE A 148 -1.54 -5.77 -9.77
CA ILE A 148 -1.12 -7.18 -9.77
C ILE A 148 -0.09 -7.41 -8.68
N THR A 149 0.04 -8.63 -8.19
CA THR A 149 1.11 -9.00 -7.28
C THR A 149 2.43 -9.22 -8.04
N GLU A 150 3.58 -9.10 -7.34
CA GLU A 150 4.89 -9.46 -7.92
C GLU A 150 4.94 -10.95 -8.32
N ALA A 151 4.19 -11.80 -7.63
CA ALA A 151 4.05 -13.21 -8.01
C ALA A 151 3.39 -13.34 -9.37
N GLU A 152 2.24 -12.68 -9.59
CA GLU A 152 1.51 -12.68 -10.87
C GLU A 152 2.33 -12.02 -11.98
N ARG A 153 3.03 -10.90 -11.68
CA ARG A 153 3.91 -10.25 -12.65
C ARG A 153 4.97 -11.23 -13.18
N LYS A 154 5.63 -11.97 -12.28
CA LYS A 154 6.64 -12.98 -12.66
C LYS A 154 6.03 -14.14 -13.43
N GLU A 155 4.89 -14.66 -12.98
CA GLU A 155 4.19 -15.76 -13.64
C GLU A 155 3.77 -15.38 -15.08
N LYS A 156 3.29 -14.15 -15.28
CA LYS A 156 2.88 -13.62 -16.58
C LYS A 156 4.06 -13.14 -17.44
N GLY A 157 5.28 -13.12 -16.92
CA GLY A 157 6.47 -12.65 -17.65
C GLY A 157 6.41 -11.16 -18.01
N ILE A 158 5.75 -10.33 -17.20
CA ILE A 158 5.61 -8.90 -17.46
C ILE A 158 6.89 -8.16 -17.06
N ASP A 159 7.62 -7.62 -18.04
CA ASP A 159 8.80 -6.80 -17.79
C ASP A 159 8.41 -5.37 -17.39
N PRO A 160 9.13 -4.76 -16.40
CA PRO A 160 8.92 -3.36 -16.06
C PRO A 160 9.39 -2.45 -17.21
N PRO A 161 8.67 -1.34 -17.49
CA PRO A 161 9.01 -0.42 -18.56
C PRO A 161 10.35 0.29 -18.35
N ASP A 162 10.73 0.52 -17.10
CA ASP A 162 12.04 1.05 -16.68
C ASP A 162 12.64 0.13 -15.61
N ARG A 163 13.65 -0.68 -16.01
CA ARG A 163 14.31 -1.62 -15.10
C ARG A 163 15.10 -0.92 -13.99
N ARG A 164 15.62 0.29 -14.24
CA ARG A 164 16.36 1.04 -13.23
C ARG A 164 15.39 1.52 -12.14
N LEU A 165 14.34 2.20 -12.54
CA LEU A 165 13.31 2.68 -11.60
C LEU A 165 12.66 1.52 -10.82
N TRP A 166 12.42 0.40 -11.50
CA TRP A 166 11.92 -0.81 -10.88
C TRP A 166 12.85 -1.32 -9.76
N ASN A 167 14.15 -1.44 -10.06
CA ASN A 167 15.13 -1.89 -9.08
C ASN A 167 15.22 -0.93 -7.88
N GLU A 168 15.21 0.38 -8.12
CA GLU A 168 15.21 1.41 -7.08
C GLU A 168 14.02 1.28 -6.15
N GLN A 169 12.81 1.06 -6.68
CA GLN A 169 11.60 0.82 -5.88
C GLN A 169 11.73 -0.49 -5.07
N MET A 170 12.16 -1.57 -5.69
CA MET A 170 12.31 -2.87 -5.03
C MET A 170 13.38 -2.83 -3.94
N TYR A 171 14.48 -2.10 -4.13
CA TYR A 171 15.48 -1.89 -3.08
C TYR A 171 14.94 -1.04 -1.93
N THR A 172 14.12 -0.02 -2.22
CA THR A 172 13.45 0.75 -1.17
C THR A 172 12.52 -0.14 -0.34
N VAL A 173 11.73 -1.02 -0.97
CA VAL A 173 10.89 -2.00 -0.28
C VAL A 173 11.74 -2.94 0.59
N ARG A 174 12.84 -3.48 0.08
CA ARG A 174 13.75 -4.36 0.86
C ARG A 174 14.34 -3.63 2.07
N LEU A 175 14.78 -2.40 1.91
CA LEU A 175 15.30 -1.59 3.03
C LEU A 175 14.23 -1.32 4.09
N PHE A 176 13.00 -1.08 3.67
CA PHE A 176 11.87 -0.93 4.58
C PHE A 176 11.56 -2.26 5.31
N GLN A 177 11.52 -3.38 4.60
CA GLN A 177 11.36 -4.71 5.19
C GLN A 177 12.48 -5.04 6.20
N GLN A 178 13.73 -4.66 5.90
CA GLN A 178 14.85 -4.73 6.85
C GLN A 178 14.55 -3.93 8.12
N LEU A 179 14.14 -2.67 7.94
CA LEU A 179 13.89 -1.74 9.05
C LEU A 179 12.79 -2.27 9.98
N ILE A 180 11.69 -2.75 9.41
CA ILE A 180 10.58 -3.32 10.19
C ILE A 180 10.79 -4.78 10.60
N SER A 181 11.88 -5.44 10.17
CA SER A 181 12.12 -6.88 10.36
C SER A 181 10.91 -7.71 9.95
N ASP A 182 10.52 -7.57 8.69
CA ASP A 182 9.40 -8.30 8.09
C ASP A 182 9.78 -9.79 7.95
N GLN A 183 9.14 -10.65 8.72
CA GLN A 183 9.46 -12.09 8.70
C GLN A 183 8.85 -12.81 7.49
N ASP A 184 7.81 -12.23 6.88
CA ASP A 184 7.18 -12.76 5.66
C ASP A 184 7.73 -12.10 4.37
N PHE A 185 8.96 -11.60 4.42
CA PHE A 185 9.59 -10.87 3.31
C PHE A 185 9.72 -11.68 2.02
N SER A 186 9.74 -13.01 2.10
CA SER A 186 9.84 -13.90 0.93
C SER A 186 8.50 -14.10 0.20
N ASN A 187 7.40 -13.72 0.82
CA ASN A 187 6.08 -13.76 0.21
C ASN A 187 5.89 -12.58 -0.76
N ILE A 188 6.27 -12.79 -2.01
CA ILE A 188 6.18 -11.76 -3.05
C ILE A 188 4.74 -11.44 -3.47
N ARG A 189 3.72 -12.12 -2.94
CA ARG A 189 2.32 -11.71 -3.05
C ARG A 189 2.02 -10.47 -2.21
N ASN A 190 2.84 -10.20 -1.19
CA ASN A 190 2.76 -9.02 -0.33
C ASN A 190 3.41 -7.77 -0.96
N ILE A 191 3.84 -7.85 -2.21
CA ILE A 191 4.29 -6.74 -3.04
C ILE A 191 3.30 -6.59 -4.18
N VAL A 192 2.62 -5.46 -4.26
CA VAL A 192 1.65 -5.16 -5.32
C VAL A 192 2.15 -4.00 -6.18
N ILE A 193 1.76 -4.05 -7.46
CA ILE A 193 2.25 -3.15 -8.50
C ILE A 193 1.02 -2.58 -9.19
N ASP A 194 0.89 -1.26 -9.23
CA ASP A 194 -0.22 -0.60 -9.92
C ASP A 194 0.02 -0.49 -11.43
N GLY A 195 -1.00 -0.04 -12.16
CA GLY A 195 -0.95 0.14 -13.61
C GLY A 195 0.14 1.11 -14.10
N ASN A 196 0.70 1.94 -13.22
CA ASN A 196 1.82 2.83 -13.49
C ASN A 196 3.18 2.23 -13.10
N PHE A 197 3.24 0.97 -12.73
CA PHE A 197 4.42 0.28 -12.21
C PHE A 197 4.98 0.88 -10.90
N LYS A 198 4.13 1.55 -10.11
CA LYS A 198 4.49 1.91 -8.74
C LYS A 198 4.32 0.69 -7.83
N VAL A 199 5.31 0.49 -6.97
CA VAL A 199 5.40 -0.66 -6.07
C VAL A 199 4.88 -0.28 -4.69
N TYR A 200 4.06 -1.17 -4.09
CA TYR A 200 3.58 -1.04 -2.72
C TYR A 200 3.85 -2.32 -1.95
N LYS A 201 4.14 -2.18 -0.66
CA LYS A 201 4.22 -3.27 0.31
C LYS A 201 2.91 -3.35 1.09
N ILE A 202 2.24 -4.47 1.00
CA ILE A 202 1.06 -4.80 1.80
C ILE A 202 1.37 -5.92 2.78
N ASP A 203 0.48 -6.18 3.71
CA ASP A 203 0.59 -7.24 4.71
C ASP A 203 1.90 -7.23 5.51
N SER A 204 1.94 -6.35 6.52
CA SER A 204 3.04 -6.24 7.46
C SER A 204 2.73 -6.86 8.82
N SER A 205 1.70 -7.71 8.91
CA SER A 205 1.21 -8.27 10.19
C SER A 205 2.26 -9.10 10.93
N MET A 206 3.18 -9.75 10.20
CA MET A 206 4.29 -10.54 10.75
C MET A 206 5.62 -9.76 10.83
N ALA A 207 5.57 -8.42 10.80
CA ALA A 207 6.75 -7.58 10.95
C ALA A 207 7.07 -7.24 12.42
N PHE A 208 8.06 -6.38 12.64
CA PHE A 208 8.51 -5.88 13.94
C PHE A 208 8.99 -6.97 14.92
N TYR A 209 9.68 -7.97 14.37
CA TYR A 209 10.32 -8.97 15.21
C TYR A 209 11.34 -8.32 16.16
N SER A 210 11.37 -8.79 17.43
CA SER A 210 12.18 -8.18 18.49
C SER A 210 13.67 -8.54 18.42
N GLU A 211 14.19 -8.80 17.22
CA GLU A 211 15.60 -9.03 16.95
C GLU A 211 16.24 -7.83 16.25
N SER A 212 17.45 -7.49 16.64
CA SER A 212 18.17 -6.35 16.07
C SER A 212 19.06 -6.71 14.87
N ARG A 213 19.14 -8.01 14.50
CA ARG A 213 19.90 -8.46 13.32
C ARG A 213 19.18 -8.02 12.05
N LEU A 214 19.94 -7.64 11.03
CA LEU A 214 19.41 -7.45 9.67
C LEU A 214 19.17 -8.82 9.02
N ILE A 215 18.27 -8.87 8.07
CA ILE A 215 17.92 -10.08 7.32
C ILE A 215 18.84 -10.13 6.09
N ASP A 216 19.77 -11.09 6.05
CA ASP A 216 20.80 -11.16 4.99
C ASP A 216 20.20 -11.28 3.58
N GLN A 217 19.07 -11.96 3.43
CA GLN A 217 18.36 -12.13 2.15
C GLN A 217 17.77 -10.82 1.61
N LEU A 218 17.62 -9.80 2.43
CA LEU A 218 17.12 -8.49 2.06
C LEU A 218 18.22 -7.48 1.74
N ASP A 219 19.46 -7.91 1.69
CA ASP A 219 20.58 -7.05 1.33
C ASP A 219 20.34 -6.40 -0.03
N ALA A 220 20.59 -5.09 -0.07
CA ALA A 220 20.52 -4.30 -1.29
C ALA A 220 21.92 -3.82 -1.67
N PRO A 221 22.31 -3.89 -2.96
CA PRO A 221 23.60 -3.38 -3.41
C PRO A 221 23.64 -1.86 -3.46
N THR A 222 22.48 -1.24 -3.54
CA THR A 222 22.31 0.22 -3.63
C THR A 222 21.20 0.72 -2.74
N TYR A 223 21.29 1.98 -2.35
CA TYR A 223 20.41 2.59 -1.35
C TYR A 223 19.79 3.88 -1.89
N SER A 224 18.50 4.09 -1.58
CA SER A 224 17.82 5.35 -1.87
C SER A 224 18.38 6.48 -0.98
N ARG A 225 18.89 7.57 -1.60
CA ARG A 225 19.30 8.80 -0.88
C ARG A 225 18.14 9.35 -0.07
N ARG A 226 16.94 9.38 -0.66
CA ARG A 226 15.72 9.84 0.02
C ARG A 226 15.45 9.01 1.27
N PHE A 227 15.49 7.69 1.15
CA PHE A 227 15.26 6.78 2.28
C PHE A 227 16.29 7.01 3.40
N LEU A 228 17.58 7.04 3.07
CA LEU A 228 18.64 7.25 4.07
C LEU A 228 18.56 8.63 4.73
N THR A 229 18.24 9.67 3.97
CA THR A 229 18.07 11.02 4.48
C THR A 229 16.89 11.07 5.46
N ALA A 230 15.75 10.53 5.08
CA ALA A 230 14.57 10.43 5.94
C ALA A 230 14.87 9.59 7.20
N LEU A 231 15.58 8.48 7.03
CA LEU A 231 15.96 7.60 8.14
C LEU A 231 16.95 8.29 9.11
N LYS A 232 17.90 9.10 8.60
CA LYS A 232 18.81 9.92 9.42
C LYS A 232 18.06 11.03 10.18
N ALA A 233 17.09 11.66 9.53
CA ALA A 233 16.30 12.75 10.08
C ALA A 233 15.17 12.30 11.03
N LEU A 234 14.86 10.99 11.07
CA LEU A 234 13.77 10.47 11.88
C LEU A 234 13.98 10.80 13.35
N ASP A 235 13.12 11.67 13.90
CA ASP A 235 13.13 12.04 15.30
C ASP A 235 12.69 10.87 16.18
N ARG A 236 13.52 10.55 17.18
CA ARG A 236 13.31 9.36 18.00
C ARG A 236 12.11 9.51 18.92
N GLU A 237 11.96 10.64 19.57
CA GLU A 237 10.90 10.86 20.55
C GLU A 237 9.53 10.86 19.86
N GLN A 238 9.40 11.58 18.76
CA GLN A 238 8.18 11.62 17.98
C GLN A 238 7.83 10.24 17.39
N ALA A 239 8.82 9.51 16.87
CA ALA A 239 8.58 8.17 16.34
C ALA A 239 8.17 7.17 17.44
N GLU A 240 8.83 7.19 18.60
CA GLU A 240 8.45 6.35 19.73
C GLU A 240 7.02 6.68 20.21
N GLU A 241 6.64 7.97 20.26
CA GLU A 241 5.29 8.41 20.63
C GLU A 241 4.22 7.86 19.68
N ARG A 242 4.48 7.89 18.37
CA ARG A 242 3.56 7.38 17.35
C ARG A 242 3.49 5.86 17.29
N LEU A 243 4.58 5.17 17.62
CA LEU A 243 4.67 3.71 17.51
C LEU A 243 4.28 2.97 18.79
N LYS A 244 4.41 3.58 19.97
CA LYS A 244 4.11 2.93 21.25
C LYS A 244 2.67 2.39 21.42
N PRO A 245 1.61 2.91 20.75
CA PRO A 245 0.29 2.30 20.82
C PRO A 245 0.22 0.94 20.10
N TRP A 246 1.13 0.71 19.16
CA TRP A 246 1.11 -0.42 18.24
C TRP A 246 2.18 -1.46 18.53
N LEU A 247 3.32 -1.04 19.07
CA LEU A 247 4.51 -1.86 19.27
C LEU A 247 4.89 -1.97 20.76
N LEU A 248 5.42 -3.12 21.11
CA LEU A 248 6.02 -3.35 22.42
C LEU A 248 7.40 -2.65 22.53
N LYS A 249 7.82 -2.29 23.73
CA LYS A 249 9.14 -1.69 23.99
C LYS A 249 10.32 -2.45 23.35
N PRO A 250 10.40 -3.80 23.43
CA PRO A 250 11.48 -4.54 22.77
C PRO A 250 11.47 -4.38 21.24
N GLN A 251 10.29 -4.32 20.62
CA GLN A 251 10.15 -4.13 19.16
C GLN A 251 10.68 -2.75 18.75
N ILE A 252 10.29 -1.69 19.47
CA ILE A 252 10.78 -0.33 19.25
C ILE A 252 12.31 -0.26 19.44
N LYS A 253 12.84 -0.85 20.51
CA LYS A 253 14.29 -0.91 20.74
C LYS A 253 15.03 -1.58 19.57
N SER A 254 14.50 -2.68 19.07
CA SER A 254 15.11 -3.42 17.97
C SER A 254 14.98 -2.68 16.63
N LEU A 255 13.90 -1.93 16.40
CA LEU A 255 13.74 -1.04 15.25
C LEU A 255 14.87 0.01 15.21
N TRP A 256 15.14 0.68 16.33
CA TRP A 256 16.23 1.66 16.42
C TRP A 256 17.60 1.04 16.21
N ALA A 257 17.84 -0.17 16.72
CA ALA A 257 19.10 -0.88 16.49
C ALA A 257 19.27 -1.24 14.99
N ARG A 258 18.20 -1.69 14.29
CA ARG A 258 18.25 -1.96 12.85
C ARG A 258 18.45 -0.69 12.04
N ARG A 259 17.78 0.43 12.42
CA ARG A 259 18.03 1.75 11.81
C ARG A 259 19.52 2.09 11.83
N GLY A 260 20.18 1.97 12.98
CA GLY A 260 21.62 2.22 13.13
C GLY A 260 22.45 1.36 12.20
N LYS A 261 22.18 0.05 12.15
CA LYS A 261 22.89 -0.90 11.28
C LYS A 261 22.70 -0.64 9.78
N ILE A 262 21.49 -0.24 9.37
CA ILE A 262 21.23 0.14 7.96
C ILE A 262 22.08 1.35 7.57
N LEU A 263 22.12 2.38 8.42
CA LEU A 263 22.92 3.58 8.17
C LEU A 263 24.42 3.27 8.15
N GLU A 264 24.93 2.54 9.14
CA GLU A 264 26.33 2.11 9.22
C GLU A 264 26.75 1.30 7.98
N ARG A 265 25.90 0.37 7.54
CA ARG A 265 26.16 -0.43 6.34
C ARG A 265 26.17 0.42 5.07
N ALA A 266 25.25 1.37 4.93
CA ALA A 266 25.25 2.29 3.79
C ALA A 266 26.50 3.16 3.77
N ASP A 267 26.89 3.74 4.92
CA ASP A 267 28.09 4.57 5.04
C ASP A 267 29.37 3.75 4.73
N LYS A 268 29.44 2.49 5.16
CA LYS A 268 30.56 1.58 4.82
C LYS A 268 30.65 1.31 3.32
N LEU A 269 29.54 0.96 2.66
CA LEU A 269 29.53 0.71 1.22
C LEU A 269 29.90 1.97 0.42
N VAL A 270 29.45 3.14 0.85
CA VAL A 270 29.84 4.41 0.25
C VAL A 270 31.33 4.67 0.39
N ALA A 271 31.92 4.38 1.55
CA ALA A 271 33.36 4.51 1.77
C ALA A 271 34.18 3.55 0.91
N GLU A 272 33.68 2.34 0.67
CA GLU A 272 34.39 1.30 -0.13
C GLU A 272 34.22 1.49 -1.64
N HIS A 273 33.04 1.94 -2.11
CA HIS A 273 32.69 1.93 -3.53
C HIS A 273 32.36 3.32 -4.10
N GLY A 274 32.26 4.35 -3.26
CA GLY A 274 31.88 5.70 -3.65
C GLY A 274 30.37 5.89 -3.72
N GLU A 275 29.93 7.14 -3.51
CA GLU A 275 28.51 7.50 -3.49
C GLU A 275 27.74 7.13 -4.78
N SER A 276 28.36 7.41 -5.95
CA SER A 276 27.71 7.18 -7.25
C SER A 276 27.42 5.72 -7.56
N ALA A 277 28.16 4.80 -6.94
CA ALA A 277 27.97 3.36 -7.09
C ALA A 277 26.92 2.81 -6.11
N VAL A 278 26.71 3.48 -4.98
CA VAL A 278 25.88 2.96 -3.87
C VAL A 278 24.55 3.70 -3.73
N LEU A 279 24.50 5.00 -4.07
CA LEU A 279 23.30 5.83 -3.82
C LEU A 279 22.62 6.26 -5.13
N TYR A 280 21.29 6.03 -5.20
CA TYR A 280 20.41 6.52 -6.27
C TYR A 280 19.42 7.57 -5.77
#